data_10b7bd01b8037900bcb85b7c09d1ef1d
#
_entry.id   10b7bd01b8037900bcb85b7c09d1ef1d
#
_cell.length_a   1.000
_cell.length_b   1.000
_cell.length_c   1.000
_cell.angle_alpha   90.00
_cell.angle_beta   90.00
_cell.angle_gamma   90.00
#
_symmetry.space_group_name_H-M   'P 1'
#
loop_
_entity.id
_entity.type
_entity.pdbx_description
1 polymer ?
#
loop_
_entity_poly.entity_id
_entity_poly.type
_entity_poly.pdbx_seq_one_letter_code
_entity_poly.pdbx_strand_id
1 'polypeptide(L)'
;VRRALYLQWLADRQLAAADSHARASGLTWGFFRDLALGAAPDGAESWSSPGGYALGASIGAPPDGFSPTGQNWNLPPPNPVAMSASACAGFRDVLVANMRHAGALRIDHAMGLSRLFWIPAGATAADGAYVRYPLDALLGVLSIESVRARCFVVGEDLGTVPEGFRERLAAADVLSS
;
A
#
# COMPACT_ATOMS: atom_id res chain seq x y z
N VAL A 1 -16.23 -5.45 -18.15
CA VAL A 1 -15.27 -6.47 -17.68
C VAL A 1 -14.21 -6.77 -18.72
N ARG A 2 -14.49 -7.30 -19.93
CA ARG A 2 -13.47 -7.69 -20.94
C ARG A 2 -12.51 -6.58 -21.31
N ARG A 3 -13.00 -5.33 -21.52
CA ARG A 3 -12.16 -4.17 -21.83
C ARG A 3 -11.18 -3.87 -20.68
N ALA A 4 -11.66 -3.88 -19.44
CA ALA A 4 -10.82 -3.64 -18.26
C ALA A 4 -9.72 -4.72 -18.12
N LEU A 5 -10.08 -5.98 -18.27
CA LEU A 5 -9.11 -7.09 -18.26
C LEU A 5 -8.05 -6.95 -19.37
N TYR A 6 -8.47 -6.57 -20.59
CA TYR A 6 -7.54 -6.33 -21.69
C TYR A 6 -6.57 -5.19 -21.41
N LEU A 7 -7.05 -4.08 -20.81
CA LEU A 7 -6.19 -2.95 -20.46
C LEU A 7 -5.19 -3.34 -19.36
N GLN A 8 -5.59 -4.12 -18.37
CA GLN A 8 -4.69 -4.62 -17.33
C GLN A 8 -3.65 -5.58 -17.92
N TRP A 9 -4.05 -6.49 -18.79
CA TRP A 9 -3.12 -7.38 -19.49
C TRP A 9 -2.12 -6.58 -20.36
N LEU A 10 -2.59 -5.57 -21.09
CA LEU A 10 -1.74 -4.71 -21.90
C LEU A 10 -0.73 -3.94 -21.05
N ALA A 11 -1.17 -3.37 -19.93
CA ALA A 11 -0.31 -2.66 -18.98
C ALA A 11 0.78 -3.60 -18.40
N ASP A 12 0.41 -4.81 -17.99
CA ASP A 12 1.37 -5.81 -17.52
C ASP A 12 2.42 -6.16 -18.58
N ARG A 13 2.00 -6.36 -19.83
CA ARG A 13 2.90 -6.64 -20.97
C ARG A 13 3.86 -5.49 -21.27
N GLN A 14 3.35 -4.26 -21.24
CA GLN A 14 4.15 -3.07 -21.48
C GLN A 14 5.16 -2.82 -20.36
N LEU A 15 4.75 -2.99 -19.10
CA LEU A 15 5.65 -2.88 -17.95
C LEU A 15 6.75 -3.94 -18.00
N ALA A 16 6.42 -5.19 -18.34
CA ALA A 16 7.40 -6.27 -18.50
C ALA A 16 8.44 -5.94 -19.58
N ALA A 17 7.98 -5.45 -20.74
CA ALA A 17 8.87 -5.07 -21.84
C ALA A 17 9.78 -3.89 -21.47
N ALA A 18 9.22 -2.89 -20.77
CA ALA A 18 9.97 -1.71 -20.34
C ALA A 18 11.01 -2.05 -19.25
N ASP A 19 10.68 -2.89 -18.25
CA ASP A 19 11.65 -3.35 -17.24
C ASP A 19 12.78 -4.17 -17.92
N SER A 20 12.44 -5.07 -18.85
CA SER A 20 13.42 -5.85 -19.57
C SER A 20 14.37 -4.95 -20.39
N HIS A 21 13.82 -3.92 -21.04
CA HIS A 21 14.62 -2.95 -21.79
C HIS A 21 15.53 -2.12 -20.88
N ALA A 22 15.00 -1.65 -19.74
CA ALA A 22 15.75 -0.89 -18.75
C ALA A 22 16.96 -1.69 -18.24
N ARG A 23 16.76 -2.96 -17.88
CA ARG A 23 17.85 -3.86 -17.44
C ARG A 23 18.87 -4.12 -18.55
N ALA A 24 18.41 -4.37 -19.76
CA ALA A 24 19.30 -4.55 -20.92
C ALA A 24 20.11 -3.29 -21.26
N SER A 25 19.60 -2.10 -20.90
CA SER A 25 20.29 -0.81 -21.06
C SER A 25 21.22 -0.46 -19.89
N GLY A 26 21.44 -1.38 -18.93
CA GLY A 26 22.39 -1.22 -17.83
C GLY A 26 21.80 -0.70 -16.52
N LEU A 27 20.47 -0.55 -16.38
CA LEU A 27 19.83 -0.25 -15.12
C LEU A 27 19.80 -1.51 -14.24
N THR A 28 20.72 -1.61 -13.29
CA THR A 28 20.91 -2.81 -12.45
C THR A 28 19.63 -3.26 -11.75
N TRP A 29 18.85 -2.32 -11.24
CA TRP A 29 17.62 -2.59 -10.48
C TRP A 29 16.35 -2.60 -11.34
N GLY A 30 16.43 -2.15 -12.62
CA GLY A 30 15.26 -1.95 -13.45
C GLY A 30 14.40 -0.79 -12.90
N PHE A 31 13.09 -1.03 -12.71
CA PHE A 31 12.20 -0.01 -12.21
C PHE A 31 12.17 0.08 -10.68
N PHE A 32 12.09 1.32 -10.19
CA PHE A 32 11.66 1.66 -8.84
C PHE A 32 10.19 2.09 -8.93
N ARG A 33 9.28 1.22 -8.47
CA ARG A 33 7.84 1.49 -8.52
C ARG A 33 7.36 2.11 -7.20
N ASP A 34 6.24 2.79 -7.29
CA ASP A 34 5.58 3.40 -6.13
C ASP A 34 4.22 2.72 -5.90
N LEU A 35 4.04 2.16 -4.71
CA LEU A 35 2.78 1.62 -4.26
C LEU A 35 2.03 2.71 -3.50
N ALA A 36 1.06 3.32 -4.18
CA ALA A 36 0.19 4.31 -3.57
C ALA A 36 -0.65 3.72 -2.43
N LEU A 37 -0.95 4.55 -1.46
CA LEU A 37 -1.83 4.17 -0.36
C LEU A 37 -3.27 3.98 -0.85
N GLY A 38 -3.85 2.82 -0.52
CA GLY A 38 -5.28 2.54 -0.70
C GLY A 38 -5.68 2.19 -2.14
N ALA A 39 -6.97 1.95 -2.30
CA ALA A 39 -7.61 1.64 -3.57
C ALA A 39 -8.74 2.63 -3.86
N ALA A 40 -9.04 2.88 -5.13
CA ALA A 40 -10.21 3.69 -5.49
C ALA A 40 -11.50 2.99 -5.03
N PRO A 41 -12.48 3.73 -4.48
CA PRO A 41 -13.71 3.13 -3.94
C PRO A 41 -14.54 2.40 -5.00
N ASP A 42 -14.45 2.82 -6.24
CA ASP A 42 -15.11 2.25 -7.43
C ASP A 42 -14.10 1.52 -8.35
N GLY A 43 -12.90 1.22 -7.85
CA GLY A 43 -11.83 0.58 -8.58
C GLY A 43 -11.95 -0.94 -8.65
N ALA A 44 -11.09 -1.56 -9.46
CA ALA A 44 -11.07 -3.01 -9.65
C ALA A 44 -10.71 -3.76 -8.35
N GLU A 45 -9.85 -3.20 -7.54
CA GLU A 45 -9.37 -3.81 -6.30
C GLU A 45 -10.48 -3.87 -5.24
N SER A 46 -11.16 -2.75 -4.97
CA SER A 46 -12.30 -2.69 -4.06
C SER A 46 -13.48 -3.55 -4.55
N TRP A 47 -13.72 -3.57 -5.88
CA TRP A 47 -14.75 -4.40 -6.49
C TRP A 47 -14.45 -5.90 -6.39
N SER A 48 -13.20 -6.32 -6.58
CA SER A 48 -12.82 -7.74 -6.58
C SER A 48 -12.69 -8.35 -5.18
N SER A 49 -12.63 -7.51 -4.14
CA SER A 49 -12.44 -7.93 -2.74
C SER A 49 -13.62 -7.48 -1.85
N PRO A 50 -14.81 -8.10 -1.99
CA PRO A 50 -15.95 -7.76 -1.15
C PRO A 50 -15.63 -7.95 0.35
N GLY A 51 -15.81 -6.88 1.16
CA GLY A 51 -15.47 -6.88 2.58
C GLY A 51 -14.00 -6.70 2.90
N GLY A 52 -13.11 -6.67 1.91
CA GLY A 52 -11.69 -6.36 2.07
C GLY A 52 -11.42 -4.88 2.39
N TYR A 53 -12.39 -4.02 2.12
CA TYR A 53 -12.35 -2.58 2.39
C TYR A 53 -13.56 -2.12 3.20
N ALA A 54 -13.36 -1.17 4.08
CA ALA A 54 -14.43 -0.55 4.86
C ALA A 54 -15.02 0.64 4.09
N LEU A 55 -15.99 0.37 3.20
CA LEU A 55 -16.62 1.39 2.34
C LEU A 55 -17.41 2.46 3.10
N GLY A 56 -17.69 2.26 4.39
CA GLY A 56 -18.34 3.24 5.29
C GLY A 56 -17.36 4.22 5.94
N ALA A 57 -16.09 4.20 5.56
CA ALA A 57 -15.05 5.09 6.08
C ALA A 57 -14.08 5.52 4.97
N SER A 58 -13.30 6.54 5.24
CA SER A 58 -12.23 7.02 4.36
C SER A 58 -10.92 7.14 5.14
N ILE A 59 -9.81 6.96 4.46
CA ILE A 59 -8.47 7.26 4.99
C ILE A 59 -8.26 8.77 4.95
N GLY A 60 -7.54 9.29 5.93
CA GLY A 60 -7.13 10.70 5.97
C GLY A 60 -6.07 10.97 7.03
N ALA A 61 -6.00 12.22 7.46
CA ALA A 61 -5.13 12.67 8.54
C ALA A 61 -5.90 13.58 9.51
N PRO A 62 -5.57 13.53 10.82
CA PRO A 62 -6.20 14.41 11.80
C PRO A 62 -5.86 15.88 11.55
N PRO A 63 -6.64 16.83 12.11
CA PRO A 63 -6.25 18.23 12.14
C PRO A 63 -4.87 18.42 12.80
N ASP A 64 -4.05 19.26 12.19
CA ASP A 64 -2.73 19.63 12.69
C ASP A 64 -2.40 21.11 12.41
N GLY A 65 -1.17 21.55 12.72
CA GLY A 65 -0.74 22.93 12.51
C GLY A 65 -0.62 23.35 11.03
N PHE A 66 -0.51 22.41 10.09
CA PHE A 66 -0.43 22.66 8.64
C PHE A 66 -1.81 22.50 7.98
N SER A 67 -2.67 21.65 8.53
CA SER A 67 -4.03 21.40 8.05
C SER A 67 -5.02 21.45 9.21
N PRO A 68 -5.51 22.66 9.59
CA PRO A 68 -6.41 22.83 10.73
C PRO A 68 -7.73 22.05 10.65
N THR A 69 -8.17 21.70 9.44
CA THR A 69 -9.37 20.87 9.21
C THR A 69 -9.08 19.38 9.08
N GLY A 70 -7.78 19.00 9.09
CA GLY A 70 -7.36 17.66 8.73
C GLY A 70 -7.52 17.39 7.23
N GLN A 71 -7.30 16.14 6.84
CA GLN A 71 -7.38 15.72 5.43
C GLN A 71 -8.26 14.49 5.29
N ASN A 72 -9.08 14.47 4.25
CA ASN A 72 -9.82 13.29 3.82
C ASN A 72 -9.36 12.92 2.40
N TRP A 73 -8.79 11.72 2.23
CA TRP A 73 -8.23 11.29 0.95
C TRP A 73 -9.23 10.55 0.07
N ASN A 74 -10.46 10.34 0.56
CA ASN A 74 -11.54 9.65 -0.14
C ASN A 74 -11.19 8.23 -0.61
N LEU A 75 -10.33 7.55 0.14
CA LEU A 75 -9.91 6.18 -0.12
C LEU A 75 -10.48 5.27 0.97
N PRO A 76 -11.22 4.20 0.65
CA PRO A 76 -11.70 3.27 1.66
C PRO A 76 -10.52 2.55 2.32
N PRO A 77 -10.45 2.51 3.64
CA PRO A 77 -9.37 1.81 4.31
C PRO A 77 -9.53 0.28 4.18
N PRO A 78 -8.42 -0.46 4.07
CA PRO A 78 -8.44 -1.91 4.15
C PRO A 78 -9.05 -2.36 5.48
N ASN A 79 -9.83 -3.43 5.48
CA ASN A 79 -10.47 -3.97 6.67
C ASN A 79 -9.49 -4.86 7.46
N PRO A 80 -9.00 -4.44 8.66
CA PRO A 80 -7.99 -5.20 9.39
C PRO A 80 -8.51 -6.56 9.91
N VAL A 81 -9.81 -6.69 10.12
CA VAL A 81 -10.42 -7.98 10.52
C VAL A 81 -10.38 -8.96 9.35
N ALA A 82 -10.78 -8.52 8.16
CA ALA A 82 -10.69 -9.34 6.95
C ALA A 82 -9.23 -9.68 6.59
N MET A 83 -8.30 -8.73 6.77
CA MET A 83 -6.86 -8.97 6.59
C MET A 83 -6.36 -10.09 7.51
N SER A 84 -6.69 -10.03 8.79
CA SER A 84 -6.28 -11.05 9.77
C SER A 84 -6.91 -12.41 9.45
N ALA A 85 -8.18 -12.44 9.09
CA ALA A 85 -8.90 -13.67 8.75
C ALA A 85 -8.36 -14.37 7.49
N SER A 86 -7.83 -13.59 6.53
CA SER A 86 -7.27 -14.09 5.26
C SER A 86 -5.75 -14.26 5.28
N ALA A 87 -5.09 -14.16 6.43
CA ALA A 87 -3.63 -14.11 6.53
C ALA A 87 -3.02 -13.07 5.56
N CYS A 88 -3.63 -11.88 5.47
CA CYS A 88 -3.21 -10.76 4.63
C CYS A 88 -3.16 -11.08 3.12
N ALA A 89 -3.97 -12.00 2.62
CA ALA A 89 -3.92 -12.47 1.23
C ALA A 89 -4.09 -11.31 0.22
N GLY A 90 -5.02 -10.38 0.45
CA GLY A 90 -5.21 -9.22 -0.42
C GLY A 90 -3.97 -8.33 -0.50
N PHE A 91 -3.32 -8.06 0.63
CA PHE A 91 -2.07 -7.30 0.67
C PHE A 91 -0.94 -8.03 -0.07
N ARG A 92 -0.81 -9.35 0.12
CA ARG A 92 0.14 -10.16 -0.63
C ARG A 92 -0.08 -10.04 -2.14
N ASP A 93 -1.32 -10.13 -2.61
CA ASP A 93 -1.63 -10.09 -4.05
C ASP A 93 -1.29 -8.71 -4.65
N VAL A 94 -1.50 -7.62 -3.91
CA VAL A 94 -1.07 -6.27 -4.28
C VAL A 94 0.46 -6.18 -4.39
N LEU A 95 1.20 -6.71 -3.42
CA LEU A 95 2.67 -6.74 -3.46
C LEU A 95 3.19 -7.54 -4.66
N VAL A 96 2.67 -8.75 -4.87
CA VAL A 96 3.06 -9.61 -6.02
C VAL A 96 2.85 -8.89 -7.35
N ALA A 97 1.71 -8.21 -7.52
CA ALA A 97 1.40 -7.46 -8.73
C ALA A 97 2.35 -6.26 -8.94
N ASN A 98 2.71 -5.56 -7.86
CA ASN A 98 3.58 -4.38 -7.96
C ASN A 98 5.07 -4.72 -8.05
N MET A 99 5.53 -5.81 -7.43
CA MET A 99 6.93 -6.24 -7.48
C MET A 99 7.30 -7.02 -8.76
N ARG A 100 6.31 -7.52 -9.52
CA ARG A 100 6.52 -8.39 -10.69
C ARG A 100 7.49 -7.82 -11.73
N HIS A 101 7.46 -6.53 -11.96
CA HIS A 101 8.30 -5.84 -12.95
C HIS A 101 9.06 -4.68 -12.32
N ALA A 102 9.67 -4.92 -11.14
CA ALA A 102 10.40 -3.92 -10.40
C ALA A 102 11.59 -4.55 -9.66
N GLY A 103 12.67 -3.83 -9.50
CA GLY A 103 13.77 -4.19 -8.61
C GLY A 103 13.68 -3.46 -7.27
N ALA A 104 12.81 -2.45 -7.19
CA ALA A 104 12.52 -1.71 -5.96
C ALA A 104 11.06 -1.28 -5.91
N LEU A 105 10.51 -1.21 -4.69
CA LEU A 105 9.15 -0.74 -4.42
C LEU A 105 9.16 0.26 -3.26
N ARG A 106 8.69 1.49 -3.51
CA ARG A 106 8.35 2.42 -2.44
C ARG A 106 6.92 2.14 -1.97
N ILE A 107 6.74 2.06 -0.68
CA ILE A 107 5.42 2.00 -0.04
C ILE A 107 5.10 3.39 0.46
N ASP A 108 4.10 4.02 -0.16
CA ASP A 108 3.59 5.31 0.25
C ASP A 108 2.90 5.21 1.61
N HIS A 109 3.13 6.20 2.48
CA HIS A 109 2.58 6.25 3.83
C HIS A 109 2.76 4.92 4.58
N ALA A 110 4.01 4.45 4.73
CA ALA A 110 4.33 3.14 5.33
C ALA A 110 3.74 2.94 6.74
N MET A 111 3.44 4.03 7.48
CA MET A 111 2.72 3.97 8.77
C MET A 111 1.37 3.27 8.64
N GLY A 112 0.79 3.20 7.43
CA GLY A 112 -0.42 2.44 7.11
C GLY A 112 -0.31 0.95 7.43
N LEU A 113 0.91 0.38 7.47
CA LEU A 113 1.14 -0.99 7.92
C LEU A 113 0.87 -1.17 9.43
N SER A 114 0.95 -0.10 10.20
CA SER A 114 0.71 -0.10 11.66
C SER A 114 -0.64 0.49 12.03
N ARG A 115 -1.01 1.61 11.44
CA ARG A 115 -2.27 2.31 11.69
C ARG A 115 -2.65 3.24 10.56
N LEU A 116 -3.94 3.37 10.30
CA LEU A 116 -4.50 4.40 9.41
C LEU A 116 -5.49 5.25 10.17
N PHE A 117 -5.56 6.53 9.82
CA PHE A 117 -6.57 7.44 10.35
C PHE A 117 -7.85 7.28 9.53
N TRP A 118 -8.92 6.83 10.19
CA TRP A 118 -10.22 6.59 9.58
C TRP A 118 -11.17 7.73 9.87
N ILE A 119 -11.88 8.17 8.86
CA ILE A 119 -12.94 9.17 8.95
C ILE A 119 -14.25 8.47 8.56
N PRO A 120 -15.26 8.40 9.45
CA PRO A 120 -16.55 7.82 9.10
C PRO A 120 -17.22 8.55 7.92
N ALA A 121 -17.99 7.84 7.11
CA ALA A 121 -18.73 8.45 6.01
C ALA A 121 -19.65 9.57 6.50
N GLY A 122 -19.59 10.74 5.85
CA GLY A 122 -20.36 11.92 6.23
C GLY A 122 -19.81 12.72 7.40
N ALA A 123 -18.72 12.27 8.05
CA ALA A 123 -18.04 12.98 9.13
C ALA A 123 -16.87 13.84 8.61
N THR A 124 -16.32 14.68 9.49
CA THR A 124 -15.12 15.48 9.23
C THR A 124 -13.87 14.75 9.75
N ALA A 125 -12.68 15.21 9.38
CA ALA A 125 -11.44 14.64 9.93
C ALA A 125 -11.30 14.87 11.44
N ALA A 126 -12.00 15.85 12.04
CA ALA A 126 -12.03 16.04 13.48
C ALA A 126 -12.74 14.89 14.24
N ASP A 127 -13.61 14.16 13.55
CA ASP A 127 -14.37 13.03 14.10
C ASP A 127 -13.69 11.68 13.83
N GLY A 128 -12.51 11.68 13.21
CA GLY A 128 -11.77 10.49 12.85
C GLY A 128 -10.99 9.88 14.02
N ALA A 129 -10.52 8.66 13.80
CA ALA A 129 -9.71 7.93 14.76
C ALA A 129 -8.66 7.03 14.09
N TYR A 130 -7.54 6.76 14.78
CA TYR A 130 -6.58 5.77 14.33
C TYR A 130 -7.07 4.34 14.56
N VAL A 131 -7.09 3.56 13.50
CA VAL A 131 -7.37 2.12 13.51
C VAL A 131 -6.07 1.36 13.30
N ARG A 132 -5.79 0.38 14.16
CA ARG A 132 -4.56 -0.44 14.12
C ARG A 132 -4.67 -1.57 13.10
N TYR A 133 -3.53 -1.91 12.53
CA TYR A 133 -3.34 -3.01 11.58
C TYR A 133 -2.38 -4.08 12.12
N PRO A 134 -2.42 -5.31 11.61
CA PRO A 134 -1.57 -6.40 12.08
C PRO A 134 -0.14 -6.26 11.53
N LEU A 135 0.61 -5.28 12.04
CA LEU A 135 1.94 -4.89 11.56
C LEU A 135 2.89 -6.08 11.36
N ASP A 136 2.97 -6.99 12.33
CA ASP A 136 3.89 -8.13 12.26
C ASP A 136 3.55 -9.07 11.09
N ALA A 137 2.27 -9.33 10.87
CA ALA A 137 1.82 -10.16 9.77
C ALA A 137 2.08 -9.46 8.42
N LEU A 138 1.83 -8.15 8.33
CA LEU A 138 2.07 -7.35 7.11
C LEU A 138 3.56 -7.26 6.79
N LEU A 139 4.43 -7.03 7.78
CA LEU A 139 5.88 -7.05 7.58
C LEU A 139 6.38 -8.43 7.19
N GLY A 140 5.85 -9.50 7.78
CA GLY A 140 6.18 -10.88 7.41
C GLY A 140 5.83 -11.17 5.94
N VAL A 141 4.62 -10.80 5.48
CA VAL A 141 4.22 -10.94 4.07
C VAL A 141 5.11 -10.11 3.17
N LEU A 142 5.39 -8.85 3.54
CA LEU A 142 6.25 -7.94 2.78
C LEU A 142 7.66 -8.52 2.59
N SER A 143 8.29 -9.00 3.67
CA SER A 143 9.63 -9.61 3.62
C SER A 143 9.66 -10.86 2.74
N ILE A 144 8.65 -11.72 2.84
CA ILE A 144 8.55 -12.94 2.01
C ILE A 144 8.45 -12.57 0.52
N GLU A 145 7.55 -11.65 0.16
CA GLU A 145 7.33 -11.30 -1.25
C GLU A 145 8.50 -10.46 -1.83
N SER A 146 9.15 -9.62 -1.02
CA SER A 146 10.38 -8.92 -1.37
C SER A 146 11.49 -9.89 -1.79
N VAL A 147 11.75 -10.90 -0.96
CA VAL A 147 12.76 -11.94 -1.25
C VAL A 147 12.39 -12.74 -2.51
N ARG A 148 11.12 -13.16 -2.63
CA ARG A 148 10.64 -13.93 -3.80
C ARG A 148 10.77 -13.15 -5.10
N ALA A 149 10.42 -11.87 -5.06
CA ALA A 149 10.48 -10.99 -6.23
C ALA A 149 11.90 -10.45 -6.51
N ARG A 150 12.85 -10.59 -5.57
CA ARG A 150 14.15 -9.89 -5.58
C ARG A 150 13.97 -8.38 -5.75
N CYS A 151 13.03 -7.81 -5.00
CA CYS A 151 12.62 -6.43 -5.06
C CYS A 151 12.82 -5.82 -3.67
N PHE A 152 13.76 -4.90 -3.51
CA PHE A 152 13.95 -4.24 -2.22
C PHE A 152 12.84 -3.22 -1.95
N VAL A 153 12.59 -2.94 -0.69
CA VAL A 153 11.48 -2.09 -0.27
C VAL A 153 11.97 -0.85 0.45
N VAL A 154 11.36 0.28 0.10
CA VAL A 154 11.55 1.57 0.77
C VAL A 154 10.20 2.00 1.35
N GLY A 155 10.13 2.22 2.66
CA GLY A 155 8.94 2.76 3.31
C GLY A 155 9.02 4.28 3.39
N GLU A 156 7.98 4.98 2.93
CA GLU A 156 7.83 6.41 3.20
C GLU A 156 7.31 6.56 4.64
N ASP A 157 8.16 7.10 5.52
CA ASP A 157 7.90 7.23 6.95
C ASP A 157 7.97 8.69 7.44
N LEU A 158 7.45 9.61 6.62
CA LEU A 158 7.33 11.03 6.93
C LEU A 158 6.04 11.34 7.72
N GLY A 159 6.06 12.41 8.51
CA GLY A 159 4.91 12.88 9.30
C GLY A 159 4.87 12.29 10.71
N THR A 160 3.67 11.94 11.20
CA THR A 160 3.46 11.45 12.57
C THR A 160 3.78 9.95 12.68
N VAL A 161 5.06 9.64 12.80
CA VAL A 161 5.54 8.26 12.89
C VAL A 161 5.34 7.71 14.30
N PRO A 162 4.72 6.51 14.49
CA PRO A 162 4.63 5.87 15.79
C PRO A 162 6.00 5.53 16.38
N GLU A 163 6.11 5.64 17.71
CA GLU A 163 7.33 5.22 18.42
C GLU A 163 7.66 3.74 18.11
N GLY A 164 8.92 3.43 17.89
CA GLY A 164 9.41 2.09 17.56
C GLY A 164 9.09 1.60 16.14
N PHE A 165 8.38 2.40 15.32
CA PHE A 165 7.98 1.95 13.98
C PHE A 165 9.16 1.81 13.03
N ARG A 166 10.11 2.77 13.04
CA ARG A 166 11.31 2.72 12.19
C ARG A 166 12.20 1.53 12.51
N GLU A 167 12.35 1.22 13.79
CA GLU A 167 13.09 0.05 14.26
C GLU A 167 12.45 -1.25 13.76
N ARG A 168 11.12 -1.29 13.67
CA ARG A 168 10.38 -2.42 13.12
C ARG A 168 10.56 -2.56 11.61
N LEU A 169 10.57 -1.45 10.87
CA LEU A 169 10.88 -1.45 9.44
C LEU A 169 12.31 -1.93 9.20
N ALA A 170 13.28 -1.38 9.94
CA ALA A 170 14.69 -1.76 9.83
C ALA A 170 14.93 -3.24 10.15
N ALA A 171 14.24 -3.79 11.17
CA ALA A 171 14.31 -5.22 11.51
C ALA A 171 13.71 -6.14 10.42
N ALA A 172 12.89 -5.61 9.53
CA ALA A 172 12.31 -6.28 8.36
C ALA A 172 13.07 -5.96 7.05
N ASP A 173 14.26 -5.36 7.14
CA ASP A 173 15.07 -4.89 6.00
C ASP A 173 14.33 -3.95 5.05
N VAL A 174 13.39 -3.16 5.57
CA VAL A 174 12.71 -2.08 4.84
C VAL A 174 13.49 -0.79 5.04
N LEU A 175 13.94 -0.20 3.93
CA LEU A 175 14.65 1.07 3.94
C LEU A 175 13.70 2.24 4.25
N SER A 176 14.21 3.29 4.85
CA SER A 176 13.48 4.53 5.16
C SER A 176 13.74 5.59 4.09
N SER A 177 12.76 6.45 3.78
CA SER A 177 12.91 7.57 2.83
C SER A 177 12.54 8.90 3.44
#